data_16f055acb967b4fb2b9bee66d4e64f94
#
_entry.id   16f055acb967b4fb2b9bee66d4e64f94
#
_cell.length_a   1.000
_cell.length_b   1.000
_cell.length_c   1.000
_cell.angle_alpha   90.00
_cell.angle_beta   90.00
_cell.angle_gamma   90.00
#
_symmetry.space_group_name_H-M   'P 1'
#
loop_
_entity.id
_entity.type
_entity.pdbx_description
1 polymer ?
#
loop_
_entity_poly.entity_id
_entity_poly.type
_entity_poly.pdbx_seq_one_letter_code
_entity_poly.pdbx_strand_id
1 'polypeptide(L)'
;CIRDSVSTVHGEIQTPVFMNVGTVAAIKGAVSTMDLKEIHTQVELSNTYHLHVRTGDKLIKQFGGLHKFMNWDRPILTDSGGFQVFSLAGMRKIKEEGVYFQSHIDGHRIFMGPEESMQIQSNLGSTIAMAFDECPSSVADRSYIKNSVERTTRWLARCKTEMARLNSLEDTINPHQLLFGINQGGVYEDIRIEHAKRISEMDLDGYAVGGLAVGESHEEMYRILDAVVPYLPKNKPTYLMGVGTPANILELSLIHISEPT
;
A
#
# COMPACT_ATOMS: atom_id res chain seq x y z
N CYS A 1 6.00 -4.03 21.18
CA CYS A 1 5.02 -4.48 20.19
C CYS A 1 3.61 -4.29 20.73
N ILE A 2 2.86 -3.38 20.17
CA ILE A 2 1.47 -3.17 20.60
C ILE A 2 0.66 -4.30 19.99
N ARG A 3 0.18 -5.22 20.82
CA ARG A 3 -0.87 -6.16 20.40
C ARG A 3 -2.18 -5.39 20.46
N ASP A 4 -2.74 -5.18 19.29
CA ASP A 4 -4.00 -4.48 19.11
C ASP A 4 -4.76 -5.13 17.96
N SER A 5 -5.93 -4.62 17.65
CA SER A 5 -6.74 -5.12 16.53
C SER A 5 -7.20 -3.96 15.64
N VAL A 6 -7.38 -4.28 14.36
CA VAL A 6 -7.97 -3.38 13.39
C VAL A 6 -9.32 -3.93 12.97
N SER A 7 -10.39 -3.26 13.39
CA SER A 7 -11.75 -3.63 13.00
C SER A 7 -12.07 -3.12 11.61
N THR A 8 -12.57 -4.00 10.75
CA THR A 8 -12.95 -3.67 9.38
C THR A 8 -14.32 -4.28 9.02
N VAL A 9 -14.90 -3.87 7.92
CA VAL A 9 -16.17 -4.43 7.41
C VAL A 9 -16.06 -5.90 6.97
N HIS A 10 -14.83 -6.40 6.77
CA HIS A 10 -14.57 -7.79 6.41
C HIS A 10 -13.94 -8.62 7.55
N GLY A 11 -14.03 -8.12 8.76
CA GLY A 11 -13.52 -8.79 9.95
C GLY A 11 -12.41 -8.03 10.66
N GLU A 12 -11.91 -8.62 11.73
CA GLU A 12 -10.88 -8.08 12.59
C GLU A 12 -9.50 -8.63 12.21
N ILE A 13 -8.50 -7.75 12.24
CA ILE A 13 -7.09 -8.10 12.02
C ILE A 13 -6.36 -7.94 13.33
N GLN A 14 -5.84 -9.04 13.88
CA GLN A 14 -5.00 -9.01 15.07
C GLN A 14 -3.57 -8.61 14.69
N THR A 15 -3.05 -7.57 15.30
CA THR A 15 -1.69 -7.08 15.02
C THR A 15 -0.69 -7.50 16.11
N PRO A 16 0.58 -7.74 15.76
CA PRO A 16 1.16 -7.68 14.42
C PRO A 16 0.75 -8.85 13.54
N VAL A 17 0.64 -8.64 12.24
CA VAL A 17 0.27 -9.66 11.28
C VAL A 17 1.13 -9.58 10.01
N PHE A 18 1.42 -10.72 9.41
CA PHE A 18 2.04 -10.80 8.09
C PHE A 18 0.94 -10.91 7.02
N MET A 19 1.07 -10.11 5.94
CA MET A 19 0.19 -10.19 4.79
C MET A 19 0.89 -10.95 3.66
N ASN A 20 0.31 -12.05 3.23
CA ASN A 20 0.75 -12.75 2.03
C ASN A 20 0.31 -11.98 0.77
N VAL A 21 1.06 -12.16 -0.32
CA VAL A 21 0.81 -11.42 -1.58
C VAL A 21 0.13 -12.33 -2.60
N GLY A 22 -1.14 -12.03 -2.86
CA GLY A 22 -1.92 -12.60 -3.95
C GLY A 22 -1.95 -11.67 -5.17
N THR A 23 -0.90 -11.67 -5.98
CA THR A 23 -0.64 -10.67 -7.04
C THR A 23 -1.83 -10.42 -7.96
N VAL A 24 -2.53 -11.46 -8.39
CA VAL A 24 -3.66 -11.37 -9.36
C VAL A 24 -4.87 -12.17 -8.87
N ALA A 25 -5.34 -11.84 -7.68
CA ALA A 25 -6.42 -12.56 -7.00
C ALA A 25 -6.07 -14.04 -6.67
N ALA A 26 -4.78 -14.35 -6.61
CA ALA A 26 -4.26 -15.67 -6.24
C ALA A 26 -2.78 -15.59 -5.90
N ILE A 27 -2.31 -16.50 -5.05
CA ILE A 27 -0.89 -16.65 -4.76
C ILE A 27 -0.26 -17.54 -5.83
N LYS A 28 0.85 -17.09 -6.40
CA LYS A 28 1.63 -17.89 -7.34
C LYS A 28 2.13 -19.16 -6.64
N GLY A 29 2.08 -20.30 -7.34
CA GLY A 29 2.53 -21.58 -6.77
C GLY A 29 1.40 -22.45 -6.23
N ALA A 30 0.15 -22.21 -6.67
CA ALA A 30 -1.03 -23.03 -6.40
C ALA A 30 -1.55 -23.00 -4.96
N VAL A 31 -1.33 -21.91 -4.22
CA VAL A 31 -1.98 -21.69 -2.93
C VAL A 31 -3.35 -21.09 -3.18
N SER A 32 -4.39 -21.79 -2.80
CA SER A 32 -5.79 -21.37 -2.95
C SER A 32 -6.27 -20.58 -1.73
N THR A 33 -7.42 -19.92 -1.85
CA THR A 33 -8.09 -19.25 -0.71
C THR A 33 -8.49 -20.26 0.38
N MET A 34 -8.71 -21.52 0.03
CA MET A 34 -8.98 -22.59 1.01
C MET A 34 -7.75 -22.87 1.87
N ASP A 35 -6.57 -22.99 1.23
CA ASP A 35 -5.29 -23.18 1.93
C ASP A 35 -4.99 -21.98 2.85
N LEU A 36 -5.25 -20.76 2.38
CA LEU A 36 -5.09 -19.56 3.21
C LEU A 36 -6.02 -19.54 4.42
N LYS A 37 -7.25 -20.02 4.27
CA LYS A 37 -8.19 -20.16 5.40
C LYS A 37 -7.73 -21.20 6.40
N GLU A 38 -7.18 -22.33 5.93
CA GLU A 38 -6.66 -23.41 6.76
C GLU A 38 -5.46 -22.96 7.62
N ILE A 39 -4.53 -22.19 7.04
CA ILE A 39 -3.40 -21.60 7.79
C ILE A 39 -3.76 -20.32 8.56
N HIS A 40 -5.04 -19.99 8.66
CA HIS A 40 -5.56 -18.86 9.41
C HIS A 40 -5.04 -17.49 8.96
N THR A 41 -4.74 -17.30 7.67
CA THR A 41 -4.39 -15.99 7.12
C THR A 41 -5.49 -14.99 7.44
N GLN A 42 -5.13 -13.85 8.05
CA GLN A 42 -6.09 -12.84 8.48
C GLN A 42 -6.35 -11.78 7.41
N VAL A 43 -5.33 -11.43 6.65
CA VAL A 43 -5.40 -10.37 5.63
C VAL A 43 -4.52 -10.75 4.45
N GLU A 44 -4.99 -10.47 3.24
CA GLU A 44 -4.27 -10.71 1.99
C GLU A 44 -3.96 -9.39 1.29
N LEU A 45 -2.81 -9.30 0.62
CA LEU A 45 -2.45 -8.18 -0.24
C LEU A 45 -2.62 -8.56 -1.69
N SER A 46 -3.36 -7.75 -2.45
CA SER A 46 -3.50 -7.88 -3.91
C SER A 46 -2.95 -6.65 -4.64
N ASN A 47 -2.36 -6.88 -5.83
CA ASN A 47 -1.68 -5.81 -6.56
C ASN A 47 -2.61 -5.11 -7.54
N THR A 48 -2.91 -3.86 -7.29
CA THR A 48 -3.78 -2.99 -8.09
C THR A 48 -3.38 -2.93 -9.56
N TYR A 49 -2.11 -2.66 -9.84
CA TYR A 49 -1.60 -2.59 -11.21
C TYR A 49 -1.81 -3.89 -11.98
N HIS A 50 -1.45 -5.04 -11.40
CA HIS A 50 -1.57 -6.32 -12.07
C HIS A 50 -3.02 -6.73 -12.32
N LEU A 51 -3.91 -6.46 -11.38
CA LEU A 51 -5.34 -6.71 -11.53
C LEU A 51 -5.95 -5.83 -12.62
N HIS A 52 -5.57 -4.54 -12.66
CA HIS A 52 -6.02 -3.60 -13.69
C HIS A 52 -5.61 -4.02 -15.10
N VAL A 53 -4.32 -4.34 -15.31
CA VAL A 53 -3.80 -4.60 -16.68
C VAL A 53 -4.04 -6.03 -17.17
N ARG A 54 -4.28 -7.00 -16.29
CA ARG A 54 -4.51 -8.41 -16.69
C ARG A 54 -5.98 -8.76 -16.74
N THR A 55 -6.66 -8.68 -15.61
CA THR A 55 -8.07 -9.07 -15.48
C THR A 55 -8.99 -7.92 -15.84
N GLY A 56 -8.62 -6.70 -15.45
CA GLY A 56 -9.43 -5.50 -15.55
C GLY A 56 -10.32 -5.30 -14.32
N ASP A 57 -10.13 -4.17 -13.64
CA ASP A 57 -10.87 -3.80 -12.44
C ASP A 57 -12.38 -3.67 -12.69
N LYS A 58 -12.79 -3.21 -13.89
CA LYS A 58 -14.21 -3.11 -14.28
C LYS A 58 -14.88 -4.48 -14.36
N LEU A 59 -14.16 -5.50 -14.85
CA LEU A 59 -14.67 -6.87 -14.87
C LEU A 59 -14.83 -7.40 -13.44
N ILE A 60 -13.84 -7.17 -12.56
CA ILE A 60 -13.91 -7.57 -11.16
C ILE A 60 -15.09 -6.87 -10.47
N LYS A 61 -15.35 -5.58 -10.75
CA LYS A 61 -16.55 -4.88 -10.26
C LYS A 61 -17.84 -5.59 -10.68
N GLN A 62 -17.96 -6.05 -11.93
CA GLN A 62 -19.13 -6.78 -12.42
C GLN A 62 -19.36 -8.10 -11.67
N PHE A 63 -18.30 -8.75 -11.20
CA PHE A 63 -18.38 -9.94 -10.34
C PHE A 63 -18.68 -9.61 -8.87
N GLY A 64 -18.85 -8.34 -8.53
CA GLY A 64 -19.16 -7.87 -7.16
C GLY A 64 -17.94 -7.66 -6.28
N GLY A 65 -16.81 -7.31 -6.90
CA GLY A 65 -15.56 -6.97 -6.23
C GLY A 65 -14.64 -8.17 -6.00
N LEU A 66 -13.44 -7.87 -5.49
CA LEU A 66 -12.35 -8.82 -5.38
C LEU A 66 -12.66 -9.95 -4.39
N HIS A 67 -13.37 -9.66 -3.29
CA HIS A 67 -13.79 -10.65 -2.30
C HIS A 67 -14.63 -11.76 -2.92
N LYS A 68 -15.62 -11.41 -3.73
CA LYS A 68 -16.45 -12.40 -4.44
C LYS A 68 -15.68 -13.10 -5.55
N PHE A 69 -14.86 -12.36 -6.29
CA PHE A 69 -14.05 -12.90 -7.37
C PHE A 69 -13.05 -13.97 -6.89
N MET A 70 -12.46 -13.77 -5.71
CA MET A 70 -11.50 -14.68 -5.09
C MET A 70 -12.15 -15.75 -4.19
N ASN A 71 -13.44 -15.63 -3.86
CA ASN A 71 -14.10 -16.39 -2.80
C ASN A 71 -13.37 -16.24 -1.44
N TRP A 72 -13.02 -14.98 -1.12
CA TRP A 72 -12.31 -14.59 0.10
C TRP A 72 -13.20 -13.68 0.96
N ASP A 73 -13.38 -14.02 2.23
CA ASP A 73 -14.31 -13.35 3.16
C ASP A 73 -13.61 -12.54 4.25
N ARG A 74 -12.26 -12.48 4.22
CA ARG A 74 -11.45 -11.73 5.18
C ARG A 74 -10.88 -10.46 4.55
N PRO A 75 -10.28 -9.56 5.35
CA PRO A 75 -9.70 -8.32 4.82
C PRO A 75 -8.74 -8.52 3.66
N ILE A 76 -8.82 -7.59 2.69
CA ILE A 76 -7.89 -7.48 1.56
C ILE A 76 -7.32 -6.06 1.58
N LEU A 77 -6.00 -5.95 1.48
CA LEU A 77 -5.32 -4.70 1.18
C LEU A 77 -4.94 -4.69 -0.29
N THR A 78 -5.26 -3.61 -1.01
CA THR A 78 -4.74 -3.36 -2.35
C THR A 78 -3.63 -2.33 -2.30
N ASP A 79 -2.50 -2.62 -2.96
CA ASP A 79 -1.42 -1.66 -3.07
C ASP A 79 -1.80 -0.46 -3.96
N SER A 80 -0.97 0.60 -3.95
CA SER A 80 -1.22 1.79 -4.75
C SER A 80 -1.11 1.58 -6.27
N GLY A 81 -0.41 0.52 -6.70
CA GLY A 81 0.07 0.32 -8.06
C GLY A 81 1.31 1.14 -8.40
N GLY A 82 1.70 2.10 -7.56
CA GLY A 82 2.83 3.00 -7.79
C GLY A 82 4.15 2.26 -7.97
N PHE A 83 4.53 1.38 -7.06
CA PHE A 83 5.78 0.64 -7.16
C PHE A 83 5.92 -0.12 -8.48
N GLN A 84 4.86 -0.80 -8.96
CA GLN A 84 4.89 -1.55 -10.21
C GLN A 84 5.03 -0.62 -11.42
N VAL A 85 4.39 0.53 -11.40
CA VAL A 85 4.57 1.58 -12.42
C VAL A 85 6.01 2.06 -12.45
N PHE A 86 6.66 2.20 -11.28
CA PHE A 86 8.03 2.66 -11.18
C PHE A 86 9.07 1.57 -11.45
N SER A 87 8.79 0.31 -11.14
CA SER A 87 9.74 -0.80 -11.30
C SER A 87 9.64 -1.51 -12.66
N LEU A 88 8.43 -1.65 -13.23
CA LEU A 88 8.18 -2.45 -14.42
C LEU A 88 8.12 -1.63 -15.72
N ALA A 89 7.86 -0.34 -15.65
CA ALA A 89 7.74 0.51 -16.82
C ALA A 89 9.11 0.96 -17.35
N GLY A 90 9.54 0.42 -18.48
CA GLY A 90 10.80 0.79 -19.13
C GLY A 90 10.86 2.25 -19.60
N MET A 91 9.73 2.79 -20.10
CA MET A 91 9.57 4.21 -20.43
C MET A 91 8.38 4.78 -19.66
N ARG A 92 8.65 5.71 -18.77
CA ARG A 92 7.64 6.42 -17.98
C ARG A 92 7.88 7.92 -17.99
N LYS A 93 6.81 8.68 -17.95
CA LYS A 93 6.84 10.14 -17.81
C LYS A 93 6.01 10.53 -16.59
N ILE A 94 6.72 10.97 -15.57
CA ILE A 94 6.11 11.44 -14.33
C ILE A 94 5.77 12.93 -14.51
N LYS A 95 4.55 13.28 -14.15
CA LYS A 95 4.04 14.65 -14.13
C LYS A 95 3.28 14.90 -12.83
N GLU A 96 2.83 16.13 -12.63
CA GLU A 96 2.02 16.45 -11.45
C GLU A 96 0.65 15.78 -11.45
N GLU A 97 0.05 15.61 -12.63
CA GLU A 97 -1.22 14.92 -12.78
C GLU A 97 -1.15 13.41 -12.49
N GLY A 98 0.00 12.76 -12.75
CA GLY A 98 0.21 11.32 -12.62
C GLY A 98 1.33 10.81 -13.50
N VAL A 99 1.32 9.53 -13.83
CA VAL A 99 2.37 8.85 -14.58
C VAL A 99 1.83 8.26 -15.88
N TYR A 100 2.50 8.59 -16.98
CA TYR A 100 2.28 7.98 -18.29
C TYR A 100 3.33 6.88 -18.50
N PHE A 101 2.90 5.70 -18.84
CA PHE A 101 3.79 4.56 -19.05
C PHE A 101 3.22 3.57 -20.06
N GLN A 102 3.99 2.54 -20.39
CA GLN A 102 3.56 1.46 -21.28
C GLN A 102 3.32 0.18 -20.48
N SER A 103 2.22 -0.50 -20.79
CA SER A 103 1.93 -1.82 -20.25
C SER A 103 3.07 -2.79 -20.57
N HIS A 104 3.53 -3.53 -19.59
CA HIS A 104 4.56 -4.57 -19.77
C HIS A 104 4.02 -5.83 -20.47
N ILE A 105 2.71 -5.92 -20.68
CA ILE A 105 2.05 -7.07 -21.31
C ILE A 105 2.01 -6.90 -22.84
N ASP A 106 1.52 -5.75 -23.30
CA ASP A 106 1.18 -5.50 -24.71
C ASP A 106 1.69 -4.14 -25.24
N GLY A 107 2.37 -3.37 -24.38
CA GLY A 107 2.96 -2.09 -24.77
C GLY A 107 1.97 -0.93 -24.94
N HIS A 108 0.66 -1.12 -24.70
CA HIS A 108 -0.26 -0.01 -24.82
C HIS A 108 0.03 1.08 -23.78
N ARG A 109 -0.34 2.34 -24.11
CA ARG A 109 -0.12 3.48 -23.23
C ARG A 109 -1.17 3.51 -22.13
N ILE A 110 -0.71 3.65 -20.89
CA ILE A 110 -1.53 3.77 -19.69
C ILE A 110 -1.20 5.09 -19.01
N PHE A 111 -2.24 5.76 -18.51
CA PHE A 111 -2.12 6.83 -17.53
C PHE A 111 -2.63 6.31 -16.19
N MET A 112 -1.89 6.60 -15.12
CA MET A 112 -2.30 6.32 -13.74
C MET A 112 -1.90 7.50 -12.87
N GLY A 113 -2.86 8.06 -12.20
CA GLY A 113 -2.70 9.11 -11.20
C GLY A 113 -3.47 8.76 -9.94
N PRO A 114 -3.53 9.68 -8.97
CA PRO A 114 -4.27 9.48 -7.73
C PRO A 114 -5.72 9.06 -7.95
N GLU A 115 -6.45 9.74 -8.81
CA GLU A 115 -7.88 9.48 -9.05
C GLU A 115 -8.09 8.13 -9.76
N GLU A 116 -7.25 7.80 -10.75
CA GLU A 116 -7.31 6.51 -11.45
C GLU A 116 -7.00 5.35 -10.50
N SER A 117 -5.98 5.49 -9.65
CA SER A 117 -5.63 4.47 -8.66
C SER A 117 -6.78 4.25 -7.67
N MET A 118 -7.37 5.31 -7.15
CA MET A 118 -8.52 5.22 -6.24
C MET A 118 -9.74 4.60 -6.94
N GLN A 119 -10.03 4.98 -8.19
CA GLN A 119 -11.13 4.40 -8.97
C GLN A 119 -10.93 2.90 -9.20
N ILE A 120 -9.71 2.48 -9.53
CA ILE A 120 -9.39 1.06 -9.72
C ILE A 120 -9.62 0.29 -8.41
N GLN A 121 -9.08 0.78 -7.29
CA GLN A 121 -9.21 0.14 -5.99
C GLN A 121 -10.67 0.13 -5.50
N SER A 122 -11.45 1.16 -5.78
CA SER A 122 -12.89 1.20 -5.52
C SER A 122 -13.64 0.13 -6.34
N ASN A 123 -13.29 -0.06 -7.62
CA ASN A 123 -13.85 -1.13 -8.45
C ASN A 123 -13.48 -2.53 -7.94
N LEU A 124 -12.26 -2.69 -7.40
CA LEU A 124 -11.82 -3.91 -6.75
C LEU A 124 -12.56 -4.15 -5.42
N GLY A 125 -12.97 -3.10 -4.72
CA GLY A 125 -13.73 -3.17 -3.48
C GLY A 125 -12.94 -3.77 -2.33
N SER A 126 -11.62 -3.54 -2.26
CA SER A 126 -10.77 -4.01 -1.17
C SER A 126 -11.19 -3.41 0.17
N THR A 127 -10.74 -3.99 1.26
CA THR A 127 -10.98 -3.48 2.62
C THR A 127 -10.15 -2.24 2.88
N ILE A 128 -8.87 -2.28 2.47
CA ILE A 128 -7.87 -1.21 2.65
C ILE A 128 -7.28 -0.88 1.29
N ALA A 129 -7.31 0.38 0.92
CA ALA A 129 -6.66 0.93 -0.26
C ALA A 129 -5.42 1.74 0.13
N MET A 130 -4.32 1.56 -0.62
CA MET A 130 -3.12 2.38 -0.46
C MET A 130 -3.19 3.60 -1.37
N ALA A 131 -2.86 4.78 -0.83
CA ALA A 131 -2.78 5.99 -1.63
C ALA A 131 -1.72 5.88 -2.71
N PHE A 132 -1.98 6.46 -3.89
CA PHE A 132 -1.02 6.49 -4.99
C PHE A 132 0.19 7.35 -4.62
N ASP A 133 1.39 6.80 -4.76
CA ASP A 133 2.64 7.40 -4.34
C ASP A 133 3.72 7.28 -5.41
N GLU A 134 4.74 8.10 -5.30
CA GLU A 134 5.97 7.94 -6.07
C GLU A 134 7.02 7.24 -5.22
N CYS A 135 7.46 6.05 -5.67
CA CYS A 135 8.54 5.30 -5.06
C CYS A 135 9.83 5.49 -5.88
N PRO A 136 10.69 6.47 -5.54
CA PRO A 136 11.93 6.70 -6.24
C PRO A 136 12.95 5.60 -5.97
N SER A 137 13.91 5.44 -6.87
CA SER A 137 15.03 4.52 -6.67
C SER A 137 15.84 4.89 -5.43
N SER A 138 16.38 3.87 -4.73
CA SER A 138 17.27 4.06 -3.57
C SER A 138 18.55 4.86 -3.88
N VAL A 139 18.96 4.89 -5.15
CA VAL A 139 20.14 5.65 -5.62
C VAL A 139 19.79 7.05 -6.16
N ALA A 140 18.55 7.49 -6.01
CA ALA A 140 18.14 8.81 -6.47
C ALA A 140 18.74 9.93 -5.61
N ASP A 141 19.06 11.07 -6.25
CA ASP A 141 19.58 12.23 -5.55
C ASP A 141 18.61 12.77 -4.49
N ARG A 142 19.18 13.30 -3.40
CA ARG A 142 18.41 13.88 -2.32
C ARG A 142 17.39 14.93 -2.77
N SER A 143 17.78 15.77 -3.74
CA SER A 143 16.91 16.80 -4.31
C SER A 143 15.71 16.19 -5.04
N TYR A 144 15.93 15.09 -5.78
CA TYR A 144 14.85 14.35 -6.41
C TYR A 144 13.93 13.72 -5.39
N ILE A 145 14.49 13.06 -4.36
CA ILE A 145 13.72 12.46 -3.25
C ILE A 145 12.80 13.51 -2.60
N LYS A 146 13.34 14.70 -2.30
CA LYS A 146 12.55 15.79 -1.72
C LYS A 146 11.37 16.18 -2.63
N ASN A 147 11.62 16.39 -3.92
CA ASN A 147 10.56 16.72 -4.88
C ASN A 147 9.51 15.61 -5.04
N SER A 148 9.96 14.35 -5.00
CA SER A 148 9.08 13.17 -5.05
C SER A 148 8.17 13.09 -3.82
N VAL A 149 8.70 13.34 -2.65
CA VAL A 149 7.93 13.39 -1.38
C VAL A 149 6.88 14.50 -1.40
N GLU A 150 7.24 15.69 -1.89
CA GLU A 150 6.31 16.80 -2.06
C GLU A 150 5.16 16.43 -3.02
N ARG A 151 5.46 15.76 -4.12
CA ARG A 151 4.46 15.27 -5.07
C ARG A 151 3.58 14.20 -4.44
N THR A 152 4.16 13.23 -3.76
CA THR A 152 3.44 12.17 -3.04
C THR A 152 2.47 12.76 -2.02
N THR A 153 2.87 13.81 -1.29
CA THR A 153 1.98 14.52 -0.35
C THR A 153 0.78 15.14 -1.05
N ARG A 154 0.98 15.80 -2.19
CA ARG A 154 -0.13 16.38 -2.97
C ARG A 154 -1.02 15.30 -3.58
N TRP A 155 -0.44 14.21 -4.05
CA TRP A 155 -1.18 13.05 -4.56
C TRP A 155 -2.03 12.39 -3.47
N LEU A 156 -1.49 12.28 -2.25
CA LEU A 156 -2.24 11.76 -1.11
C LEU A 156 -3.49 12.58 -0.81
N ALA A 157 -3.40 13.92 -0.86
CA ALA A 157 -4.56 14.79 -0.68
C ALA A 157 -5.63 14.56 -1.76
N ARG A 158 -5.21 14.34 -3.01
CA ARG A 158 -6.12 13.99 -4.12
C ARG A 158 -6.75 12.61 -3.92
N CYS A 159 -5.95 11.61 -3.51
CA CYS A 159 -6.46 10.28 -3.17
C CYS A 159 -7.54 10.35 -2.08
N LYS A 160 -7.31 11.11 -1.02
CA LYS A 160 -8.27 11.28 0.07
C LYS A 160 -9.59 11.88 -0.42
N THR A 161 -9.52 12.93 -1.24
CA THR A 161 -10.70 13.57 -1.83
C THR A 161 -11.46 12.60 -2.73
N GLU A 162 -10.75 11.89 -3.60
CA GLU A 162 -11.37 10.95 -4.54
C GLU A 162 -11.96 9.73 -3.82
N MET A 163 -11.28 9.19 -2.81
CA MET A 163 -11.79 8.08 -2.01
C MET A 163 -13.11 8.47 -1.31
N ALA A 164 -13.17 9.65 -0.71
CA ALA A 164 -14.40 10.14 -0.07
C ALA A 164 -15.54 10.26 -1.09
N ARG A 165 -15.26 10.76 -2.30
CA ARG A 165 -16.23 10.82 -3.38
C ARG A 165 -16.72 9.43 -3.80
N LEU A 166 -15.80 8.50 -4.03
CA LEU A 166 -16.12 7.15 -4.46
C LEU A 166 -16.92 6.38 -3.40
N ASN A 167 -16.56 6.51 -2.13
CA ASN A 167 -17.28 5.86 -1.03
C ASN A 167 -18.71 6.39 -0.85
N SER A 168 -19.05 7.56 -1.41
CA SER A 168 -20.39 8.12 -1.38
C SER A 168 -21.30 7.68 -2.54
N LEU A 169 -20.79 6.96 -3.53
CA LEU A 169 -21.57 6.51 -4.68
C LEU A 169 -22.41 5.27 -4.35
N GLU A 170 -23.63 5.23 -4.87
CA GLU A 170 -24.57 4.12 -4.64
C GLU A 170 -24.09 2.77 -5.20
N ASP A 171 -23.30 2.80 -6.29
CA ASP A 171 -22.80 1.60 -6.97
C ASP A 171 -21.38 1.16 -6.51
N THR A 172 -20.89 1.73 -5.41
CA THR A 172 -19.60 1.37 -4.82
C THR A 172 -19.67 -0.02 -4.19
N ILE A 173 -18.68 -0.85 -4.50
CA ILE A 173 -18.59 -2.24 -3.97
C ILE A 173 -18.41 -2.21 -2.45
N ASN A 174 -17.49 -1.36 -1.96
CA ASN A 174 -17.24 -1.20 -0.53
C ASN A 174 -17.25 0.29 -0.15
N PRO A 175 -18.38 0.83 0.33
CA PRO A 175 -18.49 2.24 0.73
C PRO A 175 -17.71 2.57 2.04
N HIS A 176 -17.16 1.58 2.70
CA HIS A 176 -16.35 1.71 3.91
C HIS A 176 -14.87 1.34 3.67
N GLN A 177 -14.41 1.49 2.42
CA GLN A 177 -13.01 1.24 2.08
C GLN A 177 -12.09 2.23 2.80
N LEU A 178 -11.11 1.69 3.54
CA LEU A 178 -10.15 2.46 4.32
C LEU A 178 -9.01 2.97 3.42
N LEU A 179 -8.48 4.15 3.71
CA LEU A 179 -7.35 4.74 2.99
C LEU A 179 -6.11 4.82 3.87
N PHE A 180 -5.01 4.20 3.43
CA PHE A 180 -3.70 4.30 4.06
C PHE A 180 -2.77 5.21 3.25
N GLY A 181 -2.13 6.16 3.95
CA GLY A 181 -1.10 7.02 3.36
C GLY A 181 0.28 6.39 3.47
N ILE A 182 1.16 6.68 2.51
CA ILE A 182 2.50 6.10 2.42
C ILE A 182 3.56 7.15 2.74
N ASN A 183 4.36 6.91 3.78
CA ASN A 183 5.56 7.68 4.07
C ASN A 183 6.66 7.29 3.09
N GLN A 184 7.22 8.28 2.42
CA GLN A 184 8.35 8.17 1.51
C GLN A 184 9.50 9.09 1.95
N GLY A 185 10.71 8.95 1.38
CA GLY A 185 11.86 9.80 1.72
C GLY A 185 13.22 9.11 1.56
N GLY A 186 13.27 7.93 0.93
CA GLY A 186 14.50 7.16 0.76
C GLY A 186 15.13 6.82 2.11
N VAL A 187 16.45 6.98 2.22
CA VAL A 187 17.22 6.74 3.45
C VAL A 187 17.54 8.04 4.21
N TYR A 188 16.82 9.13 3.92
CA TYR A 188 17.03 10.45 4.53
C TYR A 188 16.06 10.66 5.70
N GLU A 189 16.54 10.54 6.93
CA GLU A 189 15.72 10.63 8.15
C GLU A 189 14.90 11.93 8.23
N ASP A 190 15.54 13.07 7.99
CA ASP A 190 14.90 14.37 8.10
C ASP A 190 13.74 14.52 7.12
N ILE A 191 13.90 14.07 5.85
CA ILE A 191 12.84 14.07 4.85
C ILE A 191 11.71 13.13 5.27
N ARG A 192 12.04 11.94 5.76
CA ARG A 192 11.08 10.96 6.25
C ARG A 192 10.27 11.48 7.44
N ILE A 193 10.95 12.07 8.42
CA ILE A 193 10.30 12.63 9.62
C ILE A 193 9.37 13.79 9.25
N GLU A 194 9.83 14.70 8.39
CA GLU A 194 8.98 15.80 7.90
C GLU A 194 7.74 15.26 7.17
N HIS A 195 7.93 14.28 6.28
CA HIS A 195 6.82 13.68 5.57
C HIS A 195 5.86 12.92 6.50
N ALA A 196 6.38 12.18 7.49
CA ALA A 196 5.54 11.48 8.47
C ALA A 196 4.63 12.45 9.23
N LYS A 197 5.16 13.57 9.69
CA LYS A 197 4.38 14.62 10.35
C LYS A 197 3.28 15.16 9.44
N ARG A 198 3.61 15.49 8.20
CA ARG A 198 2.66 16.06 7.22
C ARG A 198 1.52 15.09 6.88
N ILE A 199 1.82 13.81 6.64
CA ILE A 199 0.76 12.84 6.35
C ILE A 199 -0.09 12.52 7.59
N SER A 200 0.50 12.58 8.78
CA SER A 200 -0.22 12.37 10.05
C SER A 200 -1.28 13.44 10.31
N GLU A 201 -1.05 14.68 9.86
CA GLU A 201 -2.01 15.77 9.93
C GLU A 201 -3.22 15.59 9.01
N MET A 202 -3.14 14.68 8.03
CA MET A 202 -4.24 14.42 7.09
C MET A 202 -5.33 13.52 7.67
N ASP A 203 -5.18 12.98 8.87
CA ASP A 203 -6.15 12.10 9.56
C ASP A 203 -6.68 10.99 8.62
N LEU A 204 -5.84 10.02 8.34
CA LEU A 204 -6.14 8.86 7.53
C LEU A 204 -6.54 7.66 8.40
N ASP A 205 -7.07 6.61 7.78
CA ASP A 205 -7.45 5.38 8.49
C ASP A 205 -6.23 4.57 8.95
N GLY A 206 -5.11 4.72 8.26
CA GLY A 206 -3.84 4.10 8.61
C GLY A 206 -2.68 4.67 7.81
N TYR A 207 -1.49 4.21 8.11
CA TYR A 207 -0.24 4.70 7.53
C TYR A 207 0.65 3.54 7.10
N ALA A 208 1.53 3.81 6.15
CA ALA A 208 2.54 2.85 5.75
C ALA A 208 3.92 3.50 5.62
N VAL A 209 4.96 2.72 5.81
CA VAL A 209 6.33 3.09 5.49
C VAL A 209 6.72 2.35 4.21
N GLY A 210 6.83 3.09 3.12
CA GLY A 210 7.19 2.57 1.80
C GLY A 210 8.61 3.00 1.38
N GLY A 211 9.05 2.52 0.21
CA GLY A 211 10.36 2.85 -0.34
C GLY A 211 11.54 2.38 0.50
N LEU A 212 11.36 1.31 1.26
CA LEU A 212 12.37 0.52 1.92
C LEU A 212 12.36 -0.92 1.37
N ALA A 213 13.39 -1.71 1.67
CA ALA A 213 13.63 -3.03 1.08
C ALA A 213 13.74 -2.98 -0.47
N VAL A 214 14.32 -1.89 -1.00
CA VAL A 214 14.52 -1.63 -2.43
C VAL A 214 16.00 -1.48 -2.81
N GLY A 215 16.92 -1.97 -1.94
CA GLY A 215 18.37 -2.01 -2.20
C GLY A 215 19.25 -1.44 -1.11
N GLU A 216 18.69 -0.85 -0.06
CA GLU A 216 19.42 -0.43 1.14
C GLU A 216 19.76 -1.64 2.03
N SER A 217 20.70 -1.47 2.96
CA SER A 217 21.02 -2.49 3.96
C SER A 217 19.87 -2.63 5.00
N HIS A 218 19.79 -3.79 5.66
CA HIS A 218 18.83 -3.99 6.75
C HIS A 218 19.08 -2.99 7.90
N GLU A 219 20.33 -2.70 8.19
CA GLU A 219 20.72 -1.72 9.21
C GLU A 219 20.18 -0.32 8.87
N GLU A 220 20.31 0.13 7.63
CA GLU A 220 19.72 1.40 7.19
C GLU A 220 18.19 1.37 7.28
N MET A 221 17.57 0.29 6.87
CA MET A 221 16.12 0.13 6.97
C MET A 221 15.65 0.28 8.43
N TYR A 222 16.28 -0.42 9.38
CA TYR A 222 15.90 -0.35 10.79
C TYR A 222 16.15 1.04 11.37
N ARG A 223 17.28 1.66 11.05
CA ARG A 223 17.59 3.05 11.45
C ARG A 223 16.50 4.03 11.00
N ILE A 224 16.01 3.89 9.76
CA ILE A 224 14.93 4.73 9.24
C ILE A 224 13.60 4.45 9.96
N LEU A 225 13.30 3.19 10.26
CA LEU A 225 12.08 2.84 11.00
C LEU A 225 12.09 3.45 12.40
N ASP A 226 13.20 3.34 13.13
CA ASP A 226 13.36 3.97 14.45
C ASP A 226 13.17 5.50 14.41
N ALA A 227 13.66 6.13 13.34
CA ALA A 227 13.52 7.57 13.15
C ALA A 227 12.07 8.00 12.82
N VAL A 228 11.31 7.19 12.08
CA VAL A 228 10.02 7.57 11.50
C VAL A 228 8.82 7.19 12.35
N VAL A 229 8.83 5.96 12.89
CA VAL A 229 7.68 5.39 13.62
C VAL A 229 7.17 6.26 14.77
N PRO A 230 8.03 6.96 15.55
CA PRO A 230 7.56 7.85 16.61
C PRO A 230 6.69 9.03 16.15
N TYR A 231 6.75 9.38 14.87
CA TYR A 231 5.98 10.49 14.27
C TYR A 231 4.70 10.05 13.56
N LEU A 232 4.44 8.75 13.49
CA LEU A 232 3.17 8.22 12.99
C LEU A 232 2.16 8.09 14.15
N PRO A 233 0.84 8.26 13.87
CA PRO A 233 -0.18 8.17 14.90
C PRO A 233 -0.23 6.78 15.57
N LYS A 234 -0.04 6.73 16.88
CA LYS A 234 -0.01 5.47 17.65
C LYS A 234 -1.36 4.75 17.73
N ASN A 235 -2.44 5.47 17.53
CA ASN A 235 -3.82 4.95 17.54
C ASN A 235 -4.33 4.52 16.16
N LYS A 236 -3.46 4.46 15.17
CA LYS A 236 -3.76 4.02 13.80
C LYS A 236 -2.81 2.88 13.41
N PRO A 237 -3.26 1.93 12.58
CA PRO A 237 -2.40 0.87 12.09
C PRO A 237 -1.27 1.40 11.22
N THR A 238 -0.10 0.78 11.35
CA THR A 238 1.07 1.08 10.50
C THR A 238 1.49 -0.18 9.74
N TYR A 239 1.63 -0.05 8.42
CA TYR A 239 2.07 -1.11 7.53
C TYR A 239 3.50 -0.87 7.03
N LEU A 240 4.42 -1.80 7.29
CA LEU A 240 5.76 -1.79 6.68
C LEU A 240 5.72 -2.52 5.34
N MET A 241 5.90 -1.78 4.25
CA MET A 241 5.76 -2.29 2.90
C MET A 241 7.00 -3.03 2.40
N GLY A 242 6.77 -4.14 1.69
CA GLY A 242 7.86 -4.90 1.04
C GLY A 242 8.72 -5.77 1.96
N VAL A 243 8.38 -5.84 3.26
CA VAL A 243 9.13 -6.60 4.27
C VAL A 243 8.20 -7.70 4.84
N GLY A 244 8.58 -8.96 4.99
CA GLY A 244 9.92 -9.37 5.09
C GLY A 244 10.19 -10.86 5.11
N THR A 245 11.45 -11.12 5.23
CA THR A 245 11.95 -12.47 5.52
C THR A 245 11.67 -12.86 6.98
N PRO A 246 11.74 -14.16 7.34
CA PRO A 246 11.62 -14.57 8.74
C PRO A 246 12.60 -13.84 9.68
N ALA A 247 13.83 -13.56 9.21
CA ALA A 247 14.81 -12.78 9.97
C ALA A 247 14.33 -11.34 10.22
N ASN A 248 13.79 -10.66 9.19
CA ASN A 248 13.25 -9.31 9.35
C ASN A 248 12.10 -9.28 10.36
N ILE A 249 11.21 -10.29 10.36
CA ILE A 249 10.09 -10.35 11.30
C ILE A 249 10.59 -10.48 12.74
N LEU A 250 11.61 -11.32 12.97
CA LEU A 250 12.23 -11.48 14.29
C LEU A 250 12.90 -10.17 14.74
N GLU A 251 13.72 -9.57 13.91
CA GLU A 251 14.42 -8.30 14.20
C GLU A 251 13.44 -7.17 14.49
N LEU A 252 12.41 -6.99 13.67
CA LEU A 252 11.37 -5.97 13.88
C LEU A 252 10.61 -6.20 15.18
N SER A 253 10.37 -7.46 15.58
CA SER A 253 9.73 -7.76 16.84
C SER A 253 10.63 -7.42 18.05
N LEU A 254 11.95 -7.51 17.91
CA LEU A 254 12.93 -7.14 18.96
C LEU A 254 13.09 -5.63 19.08
N ILE A 255 13.15 -4.90 17.97
CA ILE A 255 13.30 -3.43 17.95
C ILE A 255 12.10 -2.75 18.62
N HIS A 256 10.90 -3.32 18.48
CA HIS A 256 9.67 -2.77 19.02
C HIS A 256 9.19 -3.42 20.34
N ILE A 257 9.96 -4.32 20.92
CA ILE A 257 9.77 -4.74 22.32
C ILE A 257 10.43 -3.66 23.19
N SER A 258 9.69 -2.60 23.48
CA SER A 258 10.04 -1.73 24.60
C SER A 258 10.04 -2.58 25.87
N GLU A 259 11.08 -2.43 26.67
CA GLU A 259 11.23 -3.03 28.00
C GLU A 259 9.90 -3.00 28.76
N PRO A 260 9.49 -4.12 29.40
CA PRO A 260 8.35 -4.07 30.29
C PRO A 260 8.70 -3.13 31.45
N THR A 261 8.02 -2.00 31.50
CA THR A 261 8.00 -1.14 32.71
C THR A 261 7.20 -1.79 33.79
#